data_3de75039347829fc692a80c8378127c8
#
_entry.id   3de75039347829fc692a80c8378127c8
#
_cell.length_a   1.000
_cell.length_b   1.000
_cell.length_c   1.000
_cell.angle_alpha   90.00
_cell.angle_beta   90.00
_cell.angle_gamma   90.00
#
_symmetry.space_group_name_H-M   'P 1'
#
loop_
_entity.id
_entity.type
_entity.pdbx_description
1 polymer ?
#
loop_
_entity_poly.entity_id
_entity_poly.type
_entity_poly.pdbx_seq_one_letter_code
_entity_poly.pdbx_strand_id
1 'polypeptide(L)'
;MTKIISLLKNPKFWKLSALLLLILILIFGYIYFESTTGRIFIDKSLIQTPVITISPSLPGKVLEIDVKEGQLVQNGDKLAIVSSETLRADTDGLIISAPDLTGSTVNQATQLIQMIRPVNMRVVGTIDEDKGLNKIKIGQIVSFTVDAVPNKTFWGYVDKISPSAVAPAFSFSTSSERGTQQFTVDAKFDTNASPEIKNGMSAKMVVYTKTR
;
A
#
# COMPACT_ATOMS: atom_id res chain seq x y z
N MET A 1 32.76 50.18 -20.41
CA MET A 1 33.00 49.53 -19.10
C MET A 1 32.83 50.46 -17.90
N THR A 2 32.98 51.75 -18.01
CA THR A 2 32.95 52.74 -16.89
C THR A 2 31.58 53.01 -16.24
N LYS A 3 30.44 52.79 -16.92
CA LYS A 3 29.09 53.04 -16.37
C LYS A 3 28.62 51.95 -15.38
N ILE A 4 29.13 50.71 -15.44
CA ILE A 4 28.74 49.61 -14.54
C ILE A 4 29.43 49.78 -13.18
N ILE A 5 30.64 50.28 -13.15
CA ILE A 5 31.44 50.48 -11.93
C ILE A 5 30.86 51.65 -11.07
N SER A 6 30.26 52.65 -11.67
CA SER A 6 29.63 53.77 -10.95
C SER A 6 28.30 53.38 -10.28
N LEU A 7 27.57 52.41 -10.83
CA LEU A 7 26.34 51.86 -10.23
C LEU A 7 26.62 51.02 -8.96
N LEU A 8 27.74 50.30 -8.94
CA LEU A 8 28.18 49.52 -7.79
C LEU A 8 28.63 50.35 -6.59
N LYS A 9 29.00 51.62 -6.78
CA LYS A 9 29.45 52.52 -5.71
C LYS A 9 28.28 53.29 -5.04
N ASN A 10 27.06 53.15 -5.54
CA ASN A 10 25.92 53.90 -5.02
C ASN A 10 25.29 53.15 -3.83
N PRO A 11 25.26 53.74 -2.59
CA PRO A 11 24.70 53.04 -1.41
C PRO A 11 23.22 52.71 -1.54
N LYS A 12 22.49 53.38 -2.43
CA LYS A 12 21.09 53.05 -2.75
C LYS A 12 20.99 51.74 -3.56
N PHE A 13 21.95 51.49 -4.43
CA PHE A 13 22.01 50.23 -5.20
C PHE A 13 22.24 49.01 -4.29
N TRP A 14 23.10 49.13 -3.31
CA TRP A 14 23.34 48.09 -2.32
C TRP A 14 22.11 47.79 -1.44
N LYS A 15 21.37 48.84 -1.04
CA LYS A 15 20.11 48.68 -0.30
C LYS A 15 19.03 48.00 -1.15
N LEU A 16 18.93 48.36 -2.44
CA LEU A 16 17.99 47.74 -3.37
C LEU A 16 18.33 46.29 -3.66
N SER A 17 19.61 45.97 -3.87
CA SER A 17 20.06 44.59 -4.10
C SER A 17 19.87 43.70 -2.86
N ALA A 18 20.12 44.25 -1.67
CA ALA A 18 19.86 43.53 -0.41
C ALA A 18 18.35 43.25 -0.20
N LEU A 19 17.49 44.26 -0.54
CA LEU A 19 16.05 44.06 -0.47
C LEU A 19 15.56 42.99 -1.46
N LEU A 20 16.09 42.99 -2.68
CA LEU A 20 15.74 42.02 -3.73
C LEU A 20 16.18 40.59 -3.34
N LEU A 21 17.36 40.48 -2.74
CA LEU A 21 17.88 39.22 -2.23
C LEU A 21 17.04 38.71 -1.07
N LEU A 22 16.61 39.56 -0.16
CA LEU A 22 15.72 39.22 0.95
C LEU A 22 14.36 38.72 0.46
N ILE A 23 13.77 39.38 -0.57
CA ILE A 23 12.51 38.98 -1.20
C ILE A 23 12.68 37.57 -1.86
N LEU A 24 13.81 37.38 -2.55
CA LEU A 24 14.12 36.05 -3.16
C LEU A 24 14.22 34.94 -2.13
N ILE A 25 14.88 35.22 -0.98
CA ILE A 25 14.99 34.25 0.14
C ILE A 25 13.60 33.97 0.72
N LEU A 26 12.75 34.97 0.90
CA LEU A 26 11.38 34.78 1.41
C LEU A 26 10.52 33.98 0.43
N ILE A 27 10.61 34.26 -0.87
CA ILE A 27 9.90 33.50 -1.90
C ILE A 27 10.38 32.04 -1.94
N PHE A 28 11.69 31.84 -1.92
CA PHE A 28 12.27 30.49 -1.90
C PHE A 28 11.92 29.73 -0.62
N GLY A 29 11.98 30.40 0.53
CA GLY A 29 11.56 29.85 1.82
C GLY A 29 10.06 29.48 1.83
N TYR A 30 9.21 30.34 1.26
CA TYR A 30 7.77 30.07 1.12
C TYR A 30 7.50 28.88 0.22
N ILE A 31 8.13 28.80 -0.95
CA ILE A 31 8.01 27.66 -1.89
C ILE A 31 8.51 26.37 -1.25
N TYR A 32 9.64 26.41 -0.54
CA TYR A 32 10.20 25.27 0.15
C TYR A 32 9.26 24.78 1.28
N PHE A 33 8.75 25.68 2.09
CA PHE A 33 7.80 25.37 3.16
C PHE A 33 6.50 24.78 2.61
N GLU A 34 5.97 25.33 1.53
CA GLU A 34 4.75 24.84 0.90
C GLU A 34 4.95 23.45 0.25
N SER A 35 6.12 23.20 -0.33
CA SER A 35 6.47 21.91 -0.95
C SER A 35 6.56 20.77 0.07
N THR A 36 6.93 21.06 1.31
CA THR A 36 7.14 20.04 2.37
C THR A 36 5.86 19.75 3.16
N THR A 37 4.91 20.68 3.20
CA THR A 37 3.75 20.65 4.12
C THR A 37 2.58 19.78 3.62
N GLY A 38 2.69 19.15 2.46
CA GLY A 38 1.59 18.39 1.86
C GLY A 38 1.83 16.88 1.68
N ARG A 39 2.77 16.30 2.42
CA ARG A 39 3.12 14.87 2.30
C ARG A 39 3.02 14.18 3.64
N ILE A 40 2.40 13.01 3.66
CA ILE A 40 2.34 12.14 4.84
C ILE A 40 3.06 10.85 4.49
N PHE A 41 4.09 10.53 5.26
CA PHE A 41 4.89 9.32 5.10
C PHE A 41 4.33 8.21 5.96
N ILE A 42 4.13 7.03 5.37
CA ILE A 42 3.65 5.82 6.04
C ILE A 42 4.68 4.72 5.77
N ASP A 43 5.59 4.53 6.71
CA ASP A 43 6.70 3.58 6.55
C ASP A 43 6.28 2.12 6.75
N LYS A 44 5.24 1.90 7.57
CA LYS A 44 4.69 0.57 7.84
C LYS A 44 3.61 0.25 6.83
N SER A 45 4.01 -0.22 5.65
CA SER A 45 3.06 -0.60 4.59
C SER A 45 3.40 -1.96 4.01
N LEU A 46 2.38 -2.68 3.57
CA LEU A 46 2.49 -4.00 2.95
C LEU A 46 1.61 -4.06 1.71
N ILE A 47 2.04 -4.83 0.72
CA ILE A 47 1.17 -5.20 -0.40
C ILE A 47 0.25 -6.31 0.08
N GLN A 48 -1.05 -6.07 0.04
CA GLN A 48 -2.05 -7.03 0.48
C GLN A 48 -3.16 -7.20 -0.54
N THR A 49 -3.73 -8.39 -0.56
CA THR A 49 -4.98 -8.70 -1.28
C THR A 49 -5.81 -9.66 -0.45
N PRO A 50 -7.14 -9.59 -0.51
CA PRO A 50 -8.00 -10.57 0.13
C PRO A 50 -7.68 -11.97 -0.37
N VAL A 51 -7.49 -12.91 0.56
CA VAL A 51 -7.32 -14.33 0.25
C VAL A 51 -8.69 -14.98 0.20
N ILE A 52 -8.95 -15.70 -0.89
CA ILE A 52 -10.14 -16.52 -1.07
C ILE A 52 -9.73 -17.94 -0.68
N THR A 53 -10.39 -18.47 0.34
CA THR A 53 -10.15 -19.84 0.80
C THR A 53 -11.23 -20.76 0.28
N ILE A 54 -10.85 -21.87 -0.30
CA ILE A 54 -11.74 -22.89 -0.81
C ILE A 54 -11.65 -24.10 0.11
N SER A 55 -12.80 -24.45 0.70
CA SER A 55 -12.99 -25.55 1.63
C SER A 55 -14.16 -26.43 1.15
N PRO A 56 -14.16 -27.72 1.44
CA PRO A 56 -15.29 -28.58 1.10
C PRO A 56 -16.54 -28.24 1.94
N SER A 57 -17.71 -28.40 1.34
CA SER A 57 -18.99 -28.16 2.05
C SER A 57 -19.33 -29.31 3.00
N LEU A 58 -18.84 -30.52 2.74
CA LEU A 58 -19.04 -31.69 3.56
C LEU A 58 -17.71 -32.37 3.87
N PRO A 59 -17.57 -33.01 5.05
CA PRO A 59 -16.39 -33.81 5.35
C PRO A 59 -16.25 -34.96 4.34
N GLY A 60 -15.02 -35.18 3.90
CA GLY A 60 -14.76 -36.22 2.92
C GLY A 60 -13.29 -36.47 2.66
N LYS A 61 -13.02 -37.54 1.88
CA LYS A 61 -11.66 -37.87 1.45
C LYS A 61 -11.32 -37.08 0.19
N VAL A 62 -10.15 -36.43 0.17
CA VAL A 62 -9.62 -35.78 -1.03
C VAL A 62 -9.22 -36.88 -2.03
N LEU A 63 -9.85 -36.87 -3.19
CA LEU A 63 -9.60 -37.79 -4.28
C LEU A 63 -8.54 -37.25 -5.23
N GLU A 64 -8.63 -35.95 -5.53
CA GLU A 64 -7.78 -35.31 -6.53
C GLU A 64 -7.63 -33.83 -6.22
N ILE A 65 -6.44 -33.25 -6.49
CA ILE A 65 -6.18 -31.82 -6.52
C ILE A 65 -5.60 -31.49 -7.89
N ASP A 66 -6.34 -30.70 -8.68
CA ASP A 66 -6.04 -30.45 -10.10
C ASP A 66 -5.18 -29.19 -10.34
N VAL A 67 -4.87 -28.44 -9.27
CA VAL A 67 -4.17 -27.16 -9.37
C VAL A 67 -2.90 -27.14 -8.55
N LYS A 68 -2.00 -26.22 -8.92
CA LYS A 68 -0.69 -26.03 -8.26
C LYS A 68 -0.52 -24.57 -7.87
N GLU A 69 0.35 -24.32 -6.89
CA GLU A 69 0.77 -22.98 -6.53
C GLU A 69 1.38 -22.25 -7.73
N GLY A 70 1.02 -20.98 -7.89
CA GLY A 70 1.42 -20.14 -9.01
C GLY A 70 0.56 -20.31 -10.29
N GLN A 71 -0.44 -21.20 -10.30
CA GLN A 71 -1.32 -21.40 -11.44
C GLN A 71 -2.42 -20.33 -11.46
N LEU A 72 -2.67 -19.77 -12.66
CA LEU A 72 -3.84 -18.94 -12.91
C LEU A 72 -5.04 -19.85 -13.21
N VAL A 73 -6.18 -19.55 -12.61
CA VAL A 73 -7.44 -20.24 -12.79
C VAL A 73 -8.53 -19.26 -13.20
N GLN A 74 -9.50 -19.74 -13.95
CA GLN A 74 -10.68 -18.98 -14.36
C GLN A 74 -11.91 -19.42 -13.56
N ASN A 75 -12.92 -18.57 -13.56
CA ASN A 75 -14.22 -18.91 -12.96
C ASN A 75 -14.76 -20.21 -13.56
N GLY A 76 -15.13 -21.15 -12.68
CA GLY A 76 -15.65 -22.46 -13.06
C GLY A 76 -14.60 -23.57 -13.20
N ASP A 77 -13.31 -23.24 -13.21
CA ASP A 77 -12.24 -24.25 -13.28
C ASP A 77 -12.32 -25.23 -12.11
N LYS A 78 -12.10 -26.52 -12.41
CA LYS A 78 -12.04 -27.59 -11.41
C LYS A 78 -10.72 -27.42 -10.61
N LEU A 79 -10.83 -27.39 -9.30
CA LEU A 79 -9.70 -27.23 -8.38
C LEU A 79 -9.37 -28.51 -7.65
N ALA A 80 -10.39 -29.22 -7.13
CA ALA A 80 -10.22 -30.46 -6.40
C ALA A 80 -11.50 -31.29 -6.39
N ILE A 81 -11.38 -32.57 -6.04
CA ILE A 81 -12.51 -33.47 -5.79
C ILE A 81 -12.39 -33.99 -4.36
N VAL A 82 -13.45 -33.78 -3.56
CA VAL A 82 -13.56 -34.30 -2.20
C VAL A 82 -14.79 -35.23 -2.14
N SER A 83 -14.57 -36.52 -2.01
CA SER A 83 -15.60 -37.55 -2.11
C SER A 83 -16.43 -37.40 -3.39
N SER A 84 -17.68 -36.95 -3.31
CA SER A 84 -18.55 -36.71 -4.46
C SER A 84 -18.65 -35.23 -4.85
N GLU A 85 -18.02 -34.33 -4.11
CA GLU A 85 -18.06 -32.89 -4.33
C GLU A 85 -16.90 -32.44 -5.24
N THR A 86 -17.20 -31.70 -6.30
CA THR A 86 -16.20 -31.04 -7.13
C THR A 86 -16.09 -29.59 -6.73
N LEU A 87 -14.95 -29.22 -6.18
CA LEU A 87 -14.64 -27.85 -5.82
C LEU A 87 -14.18 -27.07 -7.07
N ARG A 88 -14.77 -25.91 -7.30
CA ARG A 88 -14.48 -25.05 -8.46
C ARG A 88 -14.10 -23.64 -8.00
N ALA A 89 -13.41 -22.93 -8.88
CA ALA A 89 -13.11 -21.52 -8.66
C ALA A 89 -14.38 -20.68 -8.90
N ASP A 90 -14.75 -19.86 -7.93
CA ASP A 90 -15.88 -18.93 -8.05
C ASP A 90 -15.54 -17.66 -8.83
N THR A 91 -14.26 -17.44 -9.11
CA THR A 91 -13.75 -16.24 -9.80
C THR A 91 -12.36 -16.53 -10.37
N ASP A 92 -11.95 -15.70 -11.34
CA ASP A 92 -10.56 -15.72 -11.83
C ASP A 92 -9.59 -15.36 -10.72
N GLY A 93 -8.43 -16.02 -10.70
CA GLY A 93 -7.43 -15.78 -9.66
C GLY A 93 -6.12 -16.53 -9.87
N LEU A 94 -5.23 -16.31 -8.92
CA LEU A 94 -3.93 -16.97 -8.82
C LEU A 94 -3.92 -17.86 -7.57
N ILE A 95 -3.59 -19.14 -7.74
CA ILE A 95 -3.44 -20.08 -6.62
C ILE A 95 -2.18 -19.72 -5.84
N ILE A 96 -2.32 -19.47 -4.53
CA ILE A 96 -1.19 -19.15 -3.64
C ILE A 96 -0.85 -20.28 -2.69
N SER A 97 -1.77 -21.23 -2.50
CA SER A 97 -1.51 -22.45 -1.73
C SER A 97 -2.44 -23.58 -2.21
N ALA A 98 -1.86 -24.72 -2.52
CA ALA A 98 -2.56 -25.95 -2.89
C ALA A 98 -1.74 -27.15 -2.40
N PRO A 99 -1.73 -27.44 -1.07
CA PRO A 99 -1.00 -28.58 -0.52
C PRO A 99 -1.59 -29.91 -1.04
N ASP A 100 -0.73 -30.85 -1.37
CA ASP A 100 -1.19 -32.17 -1.78
C ASP A 100 -1.71 -32.95 -0.56
N LEU A 101 -3.02 -32.89 -0.38
CA LEU A 101 -3.76 -33.64 0.64
C LEU A 101 -4.51 -34.83 0.07
N THR A 102 -4.14 -35.31 -1.13
CA THR A 102 -4.74 -36.46 -1.78
C THR A 102 -4.71 -37.69 -0.85
N GLY A 103 -5.87 -38.33 -0.69
CA GLY A 103 -6.03 -39.48 0.22
C GLY A 103 -6.36 -39.11 1.67
N SER A 104 -6.19 -37.88 2.10
CA SER A 104 -6.51 -37.38 3.45
C SER A 104 -7.99 -37.09 3.60
N THR A 105 -8.50 -37.18 4.84
CA THR A 105 -9.85 -36.77 5.18
C THR A 105 -9.83 -35.30 5.63
N VAL A 106 -10.68 -34.51 5.01
CA VAL A 106 -10.82 -33.07 5.25
C VAL A 106 -12.24 -32.72 5.67
N ASN A 107 -12.42 -31.54 6.24
CA ASN A 107 -13.73 -31.02 6.67
C ASN A 107 -13.89 -29.55 6.27
N GLN A 108 -15.01 -28.93 6.61
CA GLN A 108 -15.34 -27.53 6.27
C GLN A 108 -14.32 -26.50 6.81
N ALA A 109 -13.63 -26.82 7.92
CA ALA A 109 -12.61 -25.94 8.51
C ALA A 109 -11.24 -26.09 7.82
N THR A 110 -11.07 -27.11 6.96
CA THR A 110 -9.82 -27.34 6.24
C THR A 110 -9.69 -26.35 5.09
N GLN A 111 -8.67 -25.52 5.13
CA GLN A 111 -8.31 -24.62 4.03
C GLN A 111 -7.59 -25.43 2.96
N LEU A 112 -8.35 -26.01 2.01
CA LEU A 112 -7.80 -26.93 1.03
C LEU A 112 -6.99 -26.20 -0.04
N ILE A 113 -7.54 -25.10 -0.57
CA ILE A 113 -6.90 -24.26 -1.59
C ILE A 113 -7.07 -22.80 -1.21
N GLN A 114 -6.02 -22.02 -1.41
CA GLN A 114 -6.07 -20.58 -1.25
C GLN A 114 -5.72 -19.90 -2.56
N MET A 115 -6.50 -18.92 -2.92
CA MET A 115 -6.27 -18.10 -4.12
C MET A 115 -6.44 -16.62 -3.84
N ILE A 116 -5.86 -15.80 -4.69
CA ILE A 116 -5.99 -14.34 -4.67
C ILE A 116 -6.43 -13.84 -6.04
N ARG A 117 -7.02 -12.66 -6.04
CA ARG A 117 -7.25 -11.89 -7.28
C ARG A 117 -6.19 -10.81 -7.39
N PRO A 118 -5.17 -10.94 -8.25
CA PRO A 118 -4.08 -9.96 -8.35
C PRO A 118 -4.58 -8.52 -8.58
N VAL A 119 -5.67 -8.36 -9.35
CA VAL A 119 -6.31 -7.06 -9.61
C VAL A 119 -6.80 -6.35 -8.33
N ASN A 120 -6.99 -7.08 -7.23
CA ASN A 120 -7.42 -6.54 -5.94
C ASN A 120 -6.26 -6.23 -5.00
N MET A 121 -4.99 -6.35 -5.46
CA MET A 121 -3.85 -5.96 -4.63
C MET A 121 -3.91 -4.47 -4.31
N ARG A 122 -3.53 -4.14 -3.08
CA ARG A 122 -3.47 -2.78 -2.55
C ARG A 122 -2.23 -2.61 -1.70
N VAL A 123 -1.76 -1.39 -1.59
CA VAL A 123 -0.80 -1.01 -0.56
C VAL A 123 -1.59 -0.65 0.68
N VAL A 124 -1.40 -1.40 1.75
CA VAL A 124 -2.05 -1.15 3.04
C VAL A 124 -1.00 -0.61 4.00
N GLY A 125 -1.15 0.65 4.36
CA GLY A 125 -0.26 1.34 5.29
C GLY A 125 -0.91 1.54 6.65
N THR A 126 -0.14 1.40 7.72
CA THR A 126 -0.58 1.67 9.09
C THR A 126 -0.04 3.00 9.55
N ILE A 127 -0.93 3.89 9.98
CA ILE A 127 -0.60 5.24 10.46
C ILE A 127 -1.15 5.47 11.86
N ASP A 128 -0.37 6.16 12.70
CA ASP A 128 -0.81 6.59 14.00
C ASP A 128 -1.79 7.78 13.85
N GLU A 129 -2.79 7.88 14.73
CA GLU A 129 -3.84 8.90 14.66
C GLU A 129 -3.29 10.33 14.67
N ASP A 130 -2.22 10.58 15.42
CA ASP A 130 -1.57 11.88 15.57
C ASP A 130 -0.67 12.28 14.40
N LYS A 131 -0.30 11.33 13.52
CA LYS A 131 0.59 11.56 12.36
C LYS A 131 -0.09 12.07 11.11
N GLY A 132 -1.22 12.74 11.28
CA GLY A 132 -1.90 13.45 10.18
C GLY A 132 -2.98 12.63 9.47
N LEU A 133 -3.52 11.59 10.11
CA LEU A 133 -4.65 10.80 9.60
C LEU A 133 -5.81 11.68 9.13
N ASN A 134 -6.14 12.74 9.87
CA ASN A 134 -7.23 13.68 9.56
C ASN A 134 -7.05 14.46 8.24
N LYS A 135 -5.83 14.49 7.69
CA LYS A 135 -5.51 15.14 6.41
C LYS A 135 -5.61 14.19 5.23
N ILE A 136 -5.67 12.88 5.48
CA ILE A 136 -5.80 11.86 4.44
C ILE A 136 -7.27 11.77 4.04
N LYS A 137 -7.51 11.77 2.72
CA LYS A 137 -8.85 11.64 2.13
C LYS A 137 -8.83 10.64 0.98
N ILE A 138 -9.95 9.96 0.78
CA ILE A 138 -10.14 9.06 -0.37
C ILE A 138 -9.94 9.86 -1.67
N GLY A 139 -9.28 9.24 -2.65
CA GLY A 139 -8.95 9.81 -3.95
C GLY A 139 -7.65 10.60 -4.00
N GLN A 140 -6.96 10.84 -2.88
CA GLN A 140 -5.65 11.49 -2.89
C GLN A 140 -4.61 10.60 -3.58
N ILE A 141 -3.66 11.25 -4.28
CA ILE A 141 -2.56 10.56 -4.95
C ILE A 141 -1.61 9.99 -3.90
N VAL A 142 -1.13 8.79 -4.20
CA VAL A 142 -0.17 8.06 -3.39
C VAL A 142 1.00 7.66 -4.27
N SER A 143 2.22 7.87 -3.81
CA SER A 143 3.39 7.18 -4.34
C SER A 143 3.87 6.15 -3.33
N PHE A 144 4.38 5.03 -3.81
CA PHE A 144 4.97 4.02 -2.93
C PHE A 144 6.17 3.35 -3.58
N THR A 145 7.05 2.87 -2.75
CA THR A 145 8.20 2.04 -3.12
C THR A 145 8.08 0.69 -2.45
N VAL A 146 8.54 -0.35 -3.13
CA VAL A 146 8.54 -1.73 -2.63
C VAL A 146 9.98 -2.15 -2.40
N ASP A 147 10.28 -2.68 -1.22
CA ASP A 147 11.66 -3.01 -0.82
C ASP A 147 12.31 -4.04 -1.76
N ALA A 148 11.50 -4.96 -2.32
CA ALA A 148 11.94 -5.96 -3.28
C ALA A 148 12.24 -5.42 -4.69
N VAL A 149 11.79 -4.20 -5.00
CA VAL A 149 11.98 -3.56 -6.32
C VAL A 149 12.62 -2.18 -6.11
N PRO A 150 13.93 -2.14 -5.82
CA PRO A 150 14.63 -0.89 -5.52
C PRO A 150 14.64 0.04 -6.73
N ASN A 151 14.68 1.35 -6.46
CA ASN A 151 14.76 2.42 -7.47
C ASN A 151 13.53 2.58 -8.38
N LYS A 152 12.40 1.91 -8.07
CA LYS A 152 11.14 2.11 -8.77
C LYS A 152 10.09 2.69 -7.84
N THR A 153 9.45 3.76 -8.29
CA THR A 153 8.32 4.39 -7.60
C THR A 153 7.04 4.05 -8.36
N PHE A 154 6.07 3.55 -7.63
CA PHE A 154 4.74 3.23 -8.14
C PHE A 154 3.76 4.29 -7.69
N TRP A 155 2.66 4.42 -8.43
CA TRP A 155 1.63 5.42 -8.19
C TRP A 155 0.27 4.77 -8.02
N GLY A 156 -0.53 5.39 -7.18
CA GLY A 156 -1.89 4.95 -6.91
C GLY A 156 -2.70 6.08 -6.28
N TYR A 157 -3.80 5.71 -5.70
CA TYR A 157 -4.67 6.64 -4.97
C TYR A 157 -5.26 5.98 -3.73
N VAL A 158 -5.58 6.78 -2.72
CA VAL A 158 -6.25 6.31 -1.51
C VAL A 158 -7.65 5.82 -1.88
N ASP A 159 -7.90 4.54 -1.66
CA ASP A 159 -9.17 3.87 -1.96
C ASP A 159 -10.04 3.75 -0.70
N LYS A 160 -9.39 3.49 0.45
CA LYS A 160 -10.10 3.29 1.71
C LYS A 160 -9.26 3.76 2.89
N ILE A 161 -9.94 4.26 3.92
CA ILE A 161 -9.37 4.55 5.23
C ILE A 161 -10.20 3.74 6.23
N SER A 162 -9.53 2.98 7.11
CA SER A 162 -10.25 2.18 8.12
C SER A 162 -11.13 3.08 9.00
N PRO A 163 -12.39 2.73 9.20
CA PRO A 163 -13.28 3.47 10.13
C PRO A 163 -13.00 3.19 11.59
N SER A 164 -12.17 2.19 11.90
CA SER A 164 -11.82 1.78 13.26
C SER A 164 -10.31 1.57 13.38
N ALA A 165 -9.81 1.79 14.60
CA ALA A 165 -8.41 1.51 14.91
C ALA A 165 -8.13 0.00 14.79
N VAL A 166 -6.92 -0.32 14.32
CA VAL A 166 -6.39 -1.67 14.37
C VAL A 166 -5.89 -1.92 15.77
N ALA A 167 -6.33 -3.01 16.41
CA ALA A 167 -5.79 -3.39 17.69
C ALA A 167 -4.27 -3.60 17.56
N PRO A 168 -3.44 -2.92 18.37
CA PRO A 168 -2.02 -3.15 18.35
C PRO A 168 -1.75 -4.61 18.70
N ALA A 169 -0.98 -5.32 17.89
CA ALA A 169 -0.51 -6.65 18.22
C ALA A 169 0.25 -6.54 19.55
N PHE A 170 -0.42 -6.92 20.64
CA PHE A 170 0.11 -7.07 22.01
C PHE A 170 1.36 -6.24 22.33
N SER A 171 1.20 -4.97 22.66
CA SER A 171 2.24 -4.24 23.37
C SER A 171 1.98 -4.37 24.87
N PHE A 172 2.73 -5.22 25.53
CA PHE A 172 2.90 -5.18 26.97
C PHE A 172 3.79 -3.96 27.30
N SER A 173 3.28 -2.76 27.15
CA SER A 173 3.94 -1.58 27.71
C SER A 173 3.56 -1.46 29.17
N THR A 174 4.53 -1.65 30.02
CA THR A 174 4.48 -1.36 31.46
C THR A 174 4.46 0.14 31.77
N SER A 175 4.43 1.00 30.75
CA SER A 175 4.32 2.45 30.90
C SER A 175 2.84 2.88 30.85
N SER A 176 2.45 3.74 31.79
CA SER A 176 1.11 4.31 31.91
C SER A 176 0.81 5.36 30.79
N GLU A 177 1.53 5.36 29.70
CA GLU A 177 1.26 6.21 28.54
C GLU A 177 0.11 5.64 27.71
N ARG A 178 -0.85 6.49 27.38
CA ARG A 178 -1.96 6.16 26.48
C ARG A 178 -1.39 5.78 25.12
N GLY A 179 -1.50 4.51 24.75
CA GLY A 179 -1.05 4.03 23.44
C GLY A 179 -1.77 4.77 22.31
N THR A 180 -1.02 5.29 21.33
CA THR A 180 -1.58 5.93 20.14
C THR A 180 -2.35 4.90 19.32
N GLN A 181 -3.58 5.24 18.91
CA GLN A 181 -4.39 4.36 18.07
C GLN A 181 -3.85 4.34 16.64
N GLN A 182 -3.89 3.17 16.00
CA GLN A 182 -3.42 2.97 14.63
C GLN A 182 -4.59 2.71 13.69
N PHE A 183 -4.50 3.27 12.50
CA PHE A 183 -5.49 3.13 11.44
C PHE A 183 -4.84 2.64 10.17
N THR A 184 -5.57 1.91 9.32
CA THR A 184 -5.07 1.52 8.01
C THR A 184 -5.56 2.46 6.93
N VAL A 185 -4.67 2.71 5.97
CA VAL A 185 -4.93 3.45 4.75
C VAL A 185 -4.61 2.53 3.59
N ASP A 186 -5.62 2.19 2.80
CA ASP A 186 -5.50 1.32 1.64
C ASP A 186 -5.37 2.17 0.38
N ALA A 187 -4.30 1.96 -0.38
CA ALA A 187 -4.11 2.61 -1.68
C ALA A 187 -4.21 1.58 -2.81
N LYS A 188 -5.02 1.91 -3.82
CA LYS A 188 -5.18 1.12 -5.04
C LYS A 188 -4.17 1.58 -6.09
N PHE A 189 -3.60 0.64 -6.83
CA PHE A 189 -2.67 0.89 -7.93
C PHE A 189 -2.96 -0.03 -9.13
N ASP A 190 -2.36 0.26 -10.28
CA ASP A 190 -2.50 -0.57 -11.46
C ASP A 190 -1.56 -1.79 -11.36
N THR A 191 -2.15 -2.94 -11.09
CA THR A 191 -1.44 -4.21 -10.96
C THR A 191 -0.94 -4.75 -12.31
N ASN A 192 -1.61 -4.41 -13.42
CA ASN A 192 -1.17 -4.84 -14.76
C ASN A 192 0.09 -4.10 -15.19
N ALA A 193 0.23 -2.83 -14.78
CA ALA A 193 1.44 -2.05 -15.03
C ALA A 193 2.60 -2.40 -14.08
N SER A 194 2.36 -3.28 -13.11
CA SER A 194 3.32 -3.59 -12.03
C SER A 194 3.37 -5.10 -11.72
N PRO A 195 3.68 -5.95 -12.72
CA PRO A 195 3.63 -7.42 -12.56
C PRO A 195 4.69 -7.98 -11.60
N GLU A 196 5.74 -7.21 -11.31
CA GLU A 196 6.78 -7.56 -10.35
C GLU A 196 6.32 -7.51 -8.89
N ILE A 197 5.22 -6.82 -8.59
CA ILE A 197 4.68 -6.69 -7.24
C ILE A 197 3.92 -7.96 -6.87
N LYS A 198 4.25 -8.52 -5.71
CA LYS A 198 3.60 -9.72 -5.17
C LYS A 198 2.96 -9.44 -3.81
N ASN A 199 1.93 -10.19 -3.52
CA ASN A 199 1.28 -10.17 -2.20
C ASN A 199 2.28 -10.45 -1.08
N GLY A 200 2.21 -9.70 0.02
CA GLY A 200 3.10 -9.83 1.18
C GLY A 200 4.39 -9.02 1.11
N MET A 201 4.69 -8.33 0.00
CA MET A 201 5.89 -7.48 -0.08
C MET A 201 5.77 -6.25 0.82
N SER A 202 6.88 -5.90 1.49
CA SER A 202 7.00 -4.66 2.27
C SER A 202 7.09 -3.44 1.36
N ALA A 203 6.44 -2.36 1.79
CA ALA A 203 6.38 -1.11 1.05
C ALA A 203 6.49 0.10 1.97
N LYS A 204 6.81 1.25 1.39
CA LYS A 204 6.74 2.57 2.02
C LYS A 204 5.86 3.46 1.17
N MET A 205 4.90 4.12 1.79
CA MET A 205 3.88 4.89 1.10
C MET A 205 3.95 6.37 1.49
N VAL A 206 3.72 7.23 0.52
CA VAL A 206 3.63 8.69 0.70
C VAL A 206 2.29 9.16 0.14
N VAL A 207 1.45 9.73 1.01
CA VAL A 207 0.17 10.31 0.62
C VAL A 207 0.35 11.80 0.38
N TYR A 208 -0.11 12.29 -0.77
CA TYR A 208 -0.09 13.71 -1.13
C TYR A 208 -1.42 14.36 -0.73
N THR A 209 -1.41 15.12 0.36
CA THR A 209 -2.63 15.72 0.94
C THR A 209 -3.06 17.01 0.28
N LYS A 210 -2.20 17.64 -0.52
CA LYS A 210 -2.56 18.79 -1.36
C LYS A 210 -2.81 18.29 -2.78
N THR A 211 -4.05 18.35 -3.22
CA THR A 211 -4.40 18.22 -4.64
C THR A 211 -4.09 19.57 -5.30
N ARG A 212 -3.32 19.54 -6.39
CA ARG A 212 -3.19 20.72 -7.27
C ARG A 212 -4.49 20.99 -7.99
#